data_65f828b706e37a15337c1c12e3d01be6
#
_entry.id   65f828b706e37a15337c1c12e3d01be6
#
_cell.length_a   1.000
_cell.length_b   1.000
_cell.length_c   1.000
_cell.angle_alpha   90.00
_cell.angle_beta   90.00
_cell.angle_gamma   90.00
#
_symmetry.space_group_name_H-M   'P 1'
#
loop_
_entity.id
_entity.type
_entity.pdbx_description
1 polymer ?
#
loop_
_entity_poly.entity_id
_entity_poly.type
_entity_poly.pdbx_seq_one_letter_code
_entity_poly.pdbx_strand_id
1 'polypeptide(L)'
;IKVNLWPRLNPVPTVSFATRYLHASAGVMVTASHNPSKYNGYKVYGADGCQITTEAAAAVLAEIEKLDIFADVKKMDFDEAVKEGKIEYISDDVLTAFIEKVKSQSVLFGEEVNKNVSIVYSPLNGTGYIPVTRTLEEMGYTNITIVEEQRLPDGNFPTCPYPNPEIKEAMALGMDYAKRNNADLLLATDPDCDRVGIAVKDKNGDYQLLTGNQTGMLLFDYICSQRTKHNRMPADPVMAVSYTHLTLPTNSR
;
A
#
# COMPACT_ATOMS: atom_id res chain seq x y z
N ILE A 1 -19.53 -12.52 -17.30
CA ILE A 1 -18.71 -11.59 -16.56
C ILE A 1 -17.45 -11.35 -17.36
N LYS A 2 -17.03 -10.08 -17.49
CA LYS A 2 -15.72 -9.70 -18.02
C LYS A 2 -14.79 -9.39 -16.84
N VAL A 3 -13.57 -9.89 -16.89
CA VAL A 3 -12.56 -9.74 -15.83
C VAL A 3 -11.38 -8.93 -16.37
N ASN A 4 -11.02 -7.85 -15.70
CA ASN A 4 -9.78 -7.14 -15.91
C ASN A 4 -8.75 -7.67 -14.90
N LEU A 5 -7.70 -8.31 -15.36
CA LEU A 5 -6.71 -8.99 -14.52
C LEU A 5 -5.36 -8.29 -14.60
N TRP A 6 -4.76 -7.98 -13.46
CA TRP A 6 -3.38 -7.52 -13.44
C TRP A 6 -2.43 -8.63 -13.92
N PRO A 7 -1.50 -8.33 -14.85
CA PRO A 7 -0.55 -9.33 -15.36
C PRO A 7 0.55 -9.70 -14.35
N ARG A 8 0.65 -8.93 -13.27
CA ARG A 8 1.61 -9.11 -12.17
C ARG A 8 0.98 -8.69 -10.85
N LEU A 9 1.63 -9.07 -9.74
CA LEU A 9 1.22 -8.61 -8.41
C LEU A 9 1.35 -7.09 -8.30
N ASN A 10 0.35 -6.45 -7.74
CA ASN A 10 0.30 -4.99 -7.54
C ASN A 10 -0.23 -4.65 -6.14
N PRO A 11 0.04 -3.45 -5.62
CA PRO A 11 -0.48 -2.98 -4.34
C PRO A 11 -2.01 -2.98 -4.26
N VAL A 12 -2.54 -3.21 -3.06
CA VAL A 12 -3.98 -3.11 -2.77
C VAL A 12 -4.60 -1.79 -3.25
N PRO A 13 -3.98 -0.61 -3.04
CA PRO A 13 -4.55 0.65 -3.53
C PRO A 13 -4.75 0.71 -5.04
N THR A 14 -3.99 -0.06 -5.81
CA THR A 14 -4.17 -0.11 -7.28
C THR A 14 -5.46 -0.79 -7.68
N VAL A 15 -5.99 -1.73 -6.89
CA VAL A 15 -7.29 -2.37 -7.15
C VAL A 15 -8.41 -1.36 -6.97
N SER A 16 -8.41 -0.62 -5.86
CA SER A 16 -9.36 0.48 -5.63
C SER A 16 -9.35 1.50 -6.77
N PHE A 17 -8.14 1.92 -7.18
CA PHE A 17 -7.97 2.86 -8.30
C PHE A 17 -8.47 2.29 -9.62
N ALA A 18 -8.02 1.08 -9.99
CA ALA A 18 -8.38 0.44 -11.26
C ALA A 18 -9.88 0.15 -11.37
N THR A 19 -10.55 -0.19 -10.26
CA THR A 19 -12.01 -0.41 -10.24
C THR A 19 -12.73 0.83 -10.73
N ARG A 20 -12.37 2.02 -10.26
CA ARG A 20 -12.95 3.29 -10.71
C ARG A 20 -12.48 3.68 -12.12
N TYR A 21 -11.18 3.56 -12.37
CA TYR A 21 -10.56 4.00 -13.62
C TYR A 21 -11.08 3.22 -14.84
N LEU A 22 -11.32 1.93 -14.67
CA LEU A 22 -11.86 1.03 -15.70
C LEU A 22 -13.39 0.92 -15.68
N HIS A 23 -14.07 1.68 -14.81
CA HIS A 23 -15.52 1.62 -14.63
C HIS A 23 -16.02 0.19 -14.35
N ALA A 24 -15.26 -0.58 -13.59
CA ALA A 24 -15.62 -1.93 -13.21
C ALA A 24 -16.72 -1.93 -12.13
N SER A 25 -17.58 -2.94 -12.14
CA SER A 25 -18.67 -3.07 -11.16
C SER A 25 -18.16 -3.46 -9.77
N ALA A 26 -17.01 -4.13 -9.70
CA ALA A 26 -16.37 -4.53 -8.45
C ALA A 26 -14.87 -4.76 -8.66
N GLY A 27 -14.10 -4.68 -7.60
CA GLY A 27 -12.70 -5.07 -7.55
C GLY A 27 -12.48 -6.15 -6.50
N VAL A 28 -11.50 -7.03 -6.73
CA VAL A 28 -11.15 -8.09 -5.79
C VAL A 28 -9.64 -8.14 -5.62
N MET A 29 -9.18 -8.25 -4.37
CA MET A 29 -7.80 -8.48 -4.01
C MET A 29 -7.70 -9.70 -3.11
N VAL A 30 -6.88 -10.66 -3.52
CA VAL A 30 -6.54 -11.83 -2.70
C VAL A 30 -5.25 -11.53 -1.97
N THR A 31 -5.33 -11.36 -0.66
CA THR A 31 -4.18 -11.01 0.19
C THR A 31 -4.44 -11.33 1.64
N ALA A 32 -3.41 -11.75 2.36
CA ALA A 32 -3.42 -11.84 3.82
C ALA A 32 -2.76 -10.61 4.47
N SER A 33 -2.48 -9.55 3.70
CA SER A 33 -1.78 -8.35 4.16
C SER A 33 -0.42 -8.72 4.79
N HIS A 34 -0.16 -8.29 6.00
CA HIS A 34 1.07 -8.54 6.77
C HIS A 34 1.02 -9.82 7.63
N ASN A 35 0.00 -10.65 7.47
CA ASN A 35 -0.10 -11.90 8.23
C ASN A 35 0.89 -12.96 7.70
N PRO A 36 1.27 -13.95 8.54
CA PRO A 36 2.10 -15.07 8.11
C PRO A 36 1.54 -15.83 6.90
N SER A 37 2.42 -16.48 6.14
CA SER A 37 2.12 -17.19 4.88
C SER A 37 1.00 -18.25 4.97
N LYS A 38 0.74 -18.79 6.15
CA LYS A 38 -0.35 -19.76 6.37
C LYS A 38 -1.76 -19.18 6.29
N TYR A 39 -1.88 -17.85 6.33
CA TYR A 39 -3.15 -17.15 6.21
C TYR A 39 -3.36 -16.69 4.77
N ASN A 40 -4.61 -16.57 4.38
CA ASN A 40 -5.02 -15.90 3.17
C ASN A 40 -6.23 -15.01 3.47
N GLY A 41 -6.51 -14.08 2.58
CA GLY A 41 -7.59 -13.11 2.73
C GLY A 41 -8.16 -12.69 1.39
N TYR A 42 -9.24 -11.94 1.46
CA TYR A 42 -10.05 -11.58 0.32
C TYR A 42 -10.72 -10.23 0.60
N LYS A 43 -10.30 -9.21 -0.13
CA LYS A 43 -10.85 -7.85 -0.02
C LYS A 43 -11.70 -7.56 -1.25
N VAL A 44 -12.92 -7.07 -1.05
CA VAL A 44 -13.86 -6.71 -2.13
C VAL A 44 -14.10 -5.21 -2.12
N TYR A 45 -14.09 -4.62 -3.31
CA TYR A 45 -14.29 -3.20 -3.55
C TYR A 45 -15.54 -3.00 -4.42
N GLY A 46 -16.36 -2.01 -4.07
CA GLY A 46 -17.48 -1.57 -4.89
C GLY A 46 -17.02 -0.75 -6.11
N ALA A 47 -17.97 -0.41 -6.98
CA ALA A 47 -17.72 0.40 -8.17
C ALA A 47 -17.15 1.81 -7.85
N ASP A 48 -17.39 2.29 -6.63
CA ASP A 48 -16.82 3.52 -6.09
C ASP A 48 -15.34 3.41 -5.68
N GLY A 49 -14.78 2.19 -5.71
CA GLY A 49 -13.43 1.88 -5.28
C GLY A 49 -13.26 1.79 -3.76
N CYS A 50 -14.33 1.88 -2.98
CA CYS A 50 -14.29 1.66 -1.55
C CYS A 50 -14.41 0.17 -1.23
N GLN A 51 -13.71 -0.28 -0.18
CA GLN A 51 -13.94 -1.63 0.34
C GLN A 51 -15.38 -1.73 0.84
N ILE A 52 -16.08 -2.83 0.49
CA ILE A 52 -17.49 -3.00 0.86
C ILE A 52 -17.68 -2.99 2.38
N THR A 53 -18.84 -2.49 2.80
CA THR A 53 -19.20 -2.46 4.24
C THR A 53 -19.46 -3.87 4.77
N THR A 54 -19.42 -4.02 6.09
CA THR A 54 -19.77 -5.28 6.76
C THR A 54 -21.18 -5.77 6.40
N GLU A 55 -22.11 -4.85 6.24
CA GLU A 55 -23.49 -5.17 5.81
C GLU A 55 -23.53 -5.73 4.39
N ALA A 56 -22.86 -5.08 3.45
CA ALA A 56 -22.75 -5.56 2.08
C ALA A 56 -22.01 -6.90 2.00
N ALA A 57 -20.95 -7.08 2.79
CA ALA A 57 -20.22 -8.34 2.87
C ALA A 57 -21.09 -9.47 3.40
N ALA A 58 -21.90 -9.21 4.44
CA ALA A 58 -22.86 -10.19 5.00
C ALA A 58 -23.93 -10.57 3.97
N ALA A 59 -24.44 -9.61 3.19
CA ALA A 59 -25.41 -9.89 2.13
C ALA A 59 -24.81 -10.77 1.02
N VAL A 60 -23.57 -10.50 0.60
CA VAL A 60 -22.85 -11.35 -0.37
C VAL A 60 -22.62 -12.75 0.18
N LEU A 61 -22.19 -12.85 1.44
CA LEU A 61 -21.95 -14.15 2.09
C LEU A 61 -23.25 -14.98 2.15
N ALA A 62 -24.38 -14.36 2.50
CA ALA A 62 -25.67 -15.02 2.55
C ALA A 62 -26.13 -15.59 1.18
N GLU A 63 -25.71 -14.96 0.06
CA GLU A 63 -25.95 -15.54 -1.26
C GLU A 63 -24.99 -16.70 -1.57
N ILE A 64 -23.72 -16.58 -1.17
CA ILE A 64 -22.72 -17.65 -1.35
C ILE A 64 -23.13 -18.92 -0.58
N GLU A 65 -23.62 -18.76 0.64
CA GLU A 65 -24.04 -19.89 1.51
C GLU A 65 -25.24 -20.70 0.95
N LYS A 66 -25.98 -20.16 -0.03
CA LYS A 66 -27.05 -20.87 -0.71
C LYS A 66 -26.52 -21.82 -1.81
N LEU A 67 -25.26 -21.69 -2.20
CA LEU A 67 -24.67 -22.39 -3.33
C LEU A 67 -23.93 -23.66 -2.85
N ASP A 68 -24.05 -24.73 -3.64
CA ASP A 68 -23.10 -25.84 -3.54
C ASP A 68 -21.83 -25.47 -4.32
N ILE A 69 -20.71 -25.35 -3.58
CA ILE A 69 -19.43 -24.93 -4.13
C ILE A 69 -18.86 -25.87 -5.21
N PHE A 70 -19.33 -27.11 -5.27
CA PHE A 70 -18.92 -28.09 -6.28
C PHE A 70 -19.88 -28.17 -7.47
N ALA A 71 -21.19 -28.05 -7.23
CA ALA A 71 -22.22 -28.20 -8.25
C ALA A 71 -22.59 -26.87 -8.93
N ASP A 72 -22.70 -25.77 -8.18
CA ASP A 72 -23.25 -24.51 -8.70
C ASP A 72 -22.18 -23.57 -9.26
N VAL A 73 -20.89 -23.77 -8.92
CA VAL A 73 -19.82 -22.89 -9.41
C VAL A 73 -19.52 -23.17 -10.88
N LYS A 74 -19.95 -22.26 -11.75
CA LYS A 74 -19.65 -22.32 -13.18
C LYS A 74 -18.17 -22.01 -13.41
N LYS A 75 -17.51 -22.91 -14.15
CA LYS A 75 -16.07 -22.81 -14.47
C LYS A 75 -15.89 -22.69 -15.98
N MET A 76 -14.82 -22.07 -16.37
CA MET A 76 -14.33 -21.96 -17.73
C MET A 76 -12.80 -22.16 -17.70
N ASP A 77 -12.25 -22.72 -18.76
CA ASP A 77 -10.82 -22.78 -18.94
C ASP A 77 -10.24 -21.36 -19.04
N PHE A 78 -9.09 -21.15 -18.42
CA PHE A 78 -8.46 -19.82 -18.33
C PHE A 78 -8.02 -19.31 -19.71
N ASP A 79 -7.33 -20.14 -20.47
CA ASP A 79 -6.80 -19.74 -21.78
C ASP A 79 -7.94 -19.51 -22.78
N GLU A 80 -9.01 -20.30 -22.70
CA GLU A 80 -10.23 -20.09 -23.46
C GLU A 80 -10.91 -18.76 -23.09
N ALA A 81 -10.99 -18.45 -21.81
CA ALA A 81 -11.56 -17.19 -21.33
C ALA A 81 -10.75 -15.96 -21.80
N VAL A 82 -9.43 -16.05 -21.84
CA VAL A 82 -8.55 -15.02 -22.42
C VAL A 82 -8.79 -14.91 -23.92
N LYS A 83 -8.83 -16.04 -24.65
CA LYS A 83 -9.04 -16.07 -26.09
C LYS A 83 -10.41 -15.49 -26.50
N GLU A 84 -11.43 -15.72 -25.68
CA GLU A 84 -12.78 -15.16 -25.91
C GLU A 84 -12.93 -13.69 -25.43
N GLY A 85 -11.88 -13.09 -24.88
CA GLY A 85 -11.94 -11.71 -24.36
C GLY A 85 -12.78 -11.57 -23.07
N LYS A 86 -13.05 -12.66 -22.37
CA LYS A 86 -13.70 -12.64 -21.05
C LYS A 86 -12.72 -12.25 -19.95
N ILE A 87 -11.43 -12.53 -20.16
CA ILE A 87 -10.31 -12.04 -19.33
C ILE A 87 -9.46 -11.15 -20.20
N GLU A 88 -9.27 -9.92 -19.76
CA GLU A 88 -8.34 -8.96 -20.38
C GLU A 88 -7.29 -8.54 -19.36
N TYR A 89 -6.03 -8.47 -19.80
CA TYR A 89 -4.97 -7.97 -18.93
C TYR A 89 -5.00 -6.45 -18.87
N ILE A 90 -4.88 -5.93 -17.65
CA ILE A 90 -4.77 -4.50 -17.37
C ILE A 90 -3.43 -4.00 -17.92
N SER A 91 -3.46 -2.95 -18.74
CA SER A 91 -2.26 -2.35 -19.31
C SER A 91 -1.46 -1.56 -18.27
N ASP A 92 -0.17 -1.35 -18.54
CA ASP A 92 0.73 -0.57 -17.67
C ASP A 92 0.30 0.91 -17.56
N ASP A 93 -0.49 1.40 -18.51
CA ASP A 93 -1.05 2.76 -18.47
C ASP A 93 -1.90 3.01 -17.22
N VAL A 94 -2.60 1.98 -16.73
CA VAL A 94 -3.40 2.09 -15.50
C VAL A 94 -2.50 2.27 -14.28
N LEU A 95 -1.38 1.55 -14.21
CA LEU A 95 -0.39 1.77 -13.14
C LEU A 95 0.26 3.15 -13.26
N THR A 96 0.56 3.60 -14.48
CA THR A 96 1.08 4.95 -14.73
C THR A 96 0.09 6.01 -14.26
N ALA A 97 -1.19 5.87 -14.62
CA ALA A 97 -2.23 6.78 -14.16
C ALA A 97 -2.39 6.78 -12.63
N PHE A 98 -2.24 5.62 -11.99
CA PHE A 98 -2.22 5.52 -10.52
C PHE A 98 -1.05 6.30 -9.92
N ILE A 99 0.18 6.10 -10.43
CA ILE A 99 1.39 6.79 -9.96
C ILE A 99 1.24 8.31 -10.14
N GLU A 100 0.75 8.78 -11.29
CA GLU A 100 0.47 10.20 -11.52
C GLU A 100 -0.54 10.74 -10.49
N LYS A 101 -1.56 9.95 -10.15
CA LYS A 101 -2.53 10.35 -9.12
C LYS A 101 -1.88 10.43 -7.74
N VAL A 102 -1.00 9.49 -7.39
CA VAL A 102 -0.23 9.54 -6.14
C VAL A 102 0.66 10.79 -6.09
N LYS A 103 1.44 11.05 -7.14
CA LYS A 103 2.30 12.25 -7.26
C LYS A 103 1.51 13.55 -7.11
N SER A 104 0.29 13.59 -7.65
CA SER A 104 -0.59 14.74 -7.55
C SER A 104 -1.06 15.08 -6.12
N GLN A 105 -0.88 14.15 -5.16
CA GLN A 105 -1.18 14.39 -3.74
C GLN A 105 -0.06 15.12 -2.99
N SER A 106 1.08 15.37 -3.64
CA SER A 106 2.17 16.14 -3.03
C SER A 106 1.70 17.51 -2.57
N VAL A 107 2.06 17.86 -1.35
CA VAL A 107 1.75 19.17 -0.74
C VAL A 107 2.93 20.14 -0.78
N LEU A 108 3.91 19.90 -1.62
CA LEU A 108 5.04 20.83 -1.84
C LEU A 108 4.63 22.13 -2.53
N PHE A 109 3.55 22.08 -3.33
CA PHE A 109 3.01 23.25 -4.03
C PHE A 109 4.06 24.09 -4.80
N GLY A 110 5.06 23.41 -5.35
CA GLY A 110 6.15 24.05 -6.11
C GLY A 110 7.37 24.45 -5.27
N GLU A 111 7.39 24.16 -3.98
CA GLU A 111 8.61 24.35 -3.18
C GLU A 111 9.70 23.38 -3.59
N GLU A 112 10.91 23.90 -3.69
CA GLU A 112 12.10 23.08 -3.87
C GLU A 112 12.53 22.47 -2.53
N VAL A 113 12.77 21.16 -2.54
CA VAL A 113 13.27 20.41 -1.39
C VAL A 113 14.53 19.66 -1.78
N ASN A 114 15.40 19.41 -0.80
CA ASN A 114 16.54 18.54 -1.04
C ASN A 114 16.06 17.10 -1.31
N LYS A 115 16.29 16.65 -2.53
CA LYS A 115 15.92 15.28 -2.97
C LYS A 115 17.09 14.29 -2.90
N ASN A 116 18.27 14.76 -2.48
CA ASN A 116 19.43 13.91 -2.27
C ASN A 116 19.41 13.26 -0.87
N VAL A 117 18.25 12.72 -0.51
CA VAL A 117 18.06 11.93 0.71
C VAL A 117 18.43 10.49 0.42
N SER A 118 19.30 9.91 1.23
CA SER A 118 19.66 8.50 1.12
C SER A 118 18.57 7.62 1.73
N ILE A 119 17.88 6.87 0.89
CA ILE A 119 16.74 6.04 1.27
C ILE A 119 17.13 4.57 1.15
N VAL A 120 16.93 3.79 2.21
CA VAL A 120 16.84 2.34 2.11
C VAL A 120 15.36 1.97 2.01
N TYR A 121 15.01 1.11 1.05
CA TYR A 121 13.63 0.66 0.87
C TYR A 121 13.52 -0.87 0.87
N SER A 122 12.58 -1.39 1.65
CA SER A 122 12.18 -2.79 1.64
C SER A 122 10.70 -2.96 1.31
N PRO A 123 10.34 -3.71 0.27
CA PRO A 123 8.97 -4.14 0.01
C PRO A 123 8.55 -5.37 0.83
N LEU A 124 9.37 -5.89 1.75
CA LEU A 124 9.13 -7.08 2.58
C LEU A 124 8.62 -8.29 1.78
N ASN A 125 9.28 -8.60 0.66
CA ASN A 125 8.87 -9.63 -0.29
C ASN A 125 7.44 -9.46 -0.83
N GLY A 126 6.98 -8.22 -0.90
CA GLY A 126 5.63 -7.87 -1.36
C GLY A 126 5.60 -7.18 -2.72
N THR A 127 4.51 -6.48 -2.97
CA THR A 127 4.16 -5.90 -4.27
C THR A 127 4.70 -4.49 -4.49
N GLY A 128 5.30 -3.88 -3.45
CA GLY A 128 5.65 -2.46 -3.46
C GLY A 128 6.86 -2.09 -4.30
N TYR A 129 7.73 -3.04 -4.67
CA TYR A 129 9.01 -2.74 -5.32
C TYR A 129 8.86 -1.80 -6.53
N ILE A 130 8.14 -2.21 -7.55
CA ILE A 130 7.99 -1.42 -8.79
C ILE A 130 7.24 -0.10 -8.55
N PRO A 131 6.04 -0.08 -7.96
CA PRO A 131 5.27 1.16 -7.87
C PRO A 131 5.89 2.18 -6.92
N VAL A 132 6.51 1.76 -5.82
CA VAL A 132 7.13 2.69 -4.86
C VAL A 132 8.42 3.27 -5.41
N THR A 133 9.33 2.43 -5.94
CA THR A 133 10.58 2.92 -6.51
C THR A 133 10.32 3.85 -7.69
N ARG A 134 9.43 3.46 -8.60
CA ARG A 134 9.05 4.29 -9.75
C ARG A 134 8.46 5.63 -9.28
N THR A 135 7.59 5.64 -8.28
CA THR A 135 7.03 6.88 -7.73
C THR A 135 8.12 7.79 -7.16
N LEU A 136 9.03 7.24 -6.36
CA LEU A 136 10.13 8.01 -5.77
C LEU A 136 11.07 8.57 -6.84
N GLU A 137 11.47 7.76 -7.81
CA GLU A 137 12.35 8.16 -8.92
C GLU A 137 11.71 9.26 -9.77
N GLU A 138 10.44 9.11 -10.15
CA GLU A 138 9.70 10.12 -10.92
C GLU A 138 9.48 11.42 -10.12
N MET A 139 9.48 11.35 -8.80
CA MET A 139 9.49 12.53 -7.92
C MET A 139 10.90 13.11 -7.72
N GLY A 140 11.93 12.48 -8.26
CA GLY A 140 13.33 12.92 -8.22
C GLY A 140 14.15 12.40 -7.03
N TYR A 141 13.64 11.46 -6.26
CA TYR A 141 14.39 10.75 -5.22
C TYR A 141 15.08 9.54 -5.83
N THR A 142 16.35 9.68 -6.20
CA THR A 142 17.10 8.64 -6.95
C THR A 142 18.15 7.93 -6.11
N ASN A 143 18.45 8.42 -4.91
CA ASN A 143 19.42 7.79 -4.00
C ASN A 143 18.72 6.73 -3.15
N ILE A 144 18.33 5.63 -3.81
CA ILE A 144 17.54 4.54 -3.21
C ILE A 144 18.37 3.26 -3.22
N THR A 145 18.54 2.66 -2.05
CA THR A 145 19.12 1.32 -1.87
C THR A 145 18.01 0.34 -1.53
N ILE A 146 17.87 -0.70 -2.33
CA ILE A 146 16.87 -1.75 -2.08
C ILE A 146 17.45 -2.83 -1.18
N VAL A 147 16.64 -3.36 -0.27
CA VAL A 147 16.95 -4.58 0.48
C VAL A 147 16.75 -5.77 -0.45
N GLU A 148 17.85 -6.26 -1.03
CA GLU A 148 17.80 -7.21 -2.15
C GLU A 148 17.11 -8.53 -1.81
N GLU A 149 17.31 -9.06 -0.61
CA GLU A 149 16.68 -10.31 -0.15
C GLU A 149 15.17 -10.21 -0.03
N GLN A 150 14.66 -8.98 0.07
CA GLN A 150 13.23 -8.69 0.23
C GLN A 150 12.60 -8.02 -1.00
N ARG A 151 13.37 -7.84 -2.08
CA ARG A 151 12.97 -7.09 -3.27
C ARG A 151 11.82 -7.72 -4.05
N LEU A 152 11.94 -9.02 -4.30
CA LEU A 152 10.96 -9.74 -5.12
C LEU A 152 9.86 -10.34 -4.25
N PRO A 153 8.62 -10.39 -4.76
CA PRO A 153 7.54 -11.09 -4.09
C PRO A 153 7.89 -12.55 -3.79
N ASP A 154 7.74 -12.94 -2.53
CA ASP A 154 7.86 -14.35 -2.10
C ASP A 154 6.87 -14.61 -0.96
N GLY A 155 5.85 -15.41 -1.22
CA GLY A 155 4.80 -15.74 -0.26
C GLY A 155 5.28 -16.60 0.92
N ASN A 156 6.53 -17.10 0.90
CA ASN A 156 7.12 -17.82 2.04
C ASN A 156 7.78 -16.87 3.06
N PHE A 157 8.02 -15.60 2.68
CA PHE A 157 8.66 -14.58 3.53
C PHE A 157 9.93 -15.08 4.22
N PRO A 158 10.97 -15.53 3.47
CA PRO A 158 12.10 -16.27 4.02
C PRO A 158 12.94 -15.48 5.03
N THR A 159 12.92 -14.15 4.95
CA THR A 159 13.67 -13.26 5.85
C THR A 159 12.81 -12.63 6.92
N CYS A 160 11.49 -12.73 6.83
CA CYS A 160 10.55 -12.05 7.72
C CYS A 160 9.20 -12.78 7.79
N PRO A 161 9.04 -13.82 8.62
CA PRO A 161 7.79 -14.60 8.73
C PRO A 161 6.54 -13.79 9.11
N TYR A 162 6.73 -12.61 9.69
CA TYR A 162 5.69 -11.63 10.01
C TYR A 162 6.02 -10.30 9.32
N PRO A 163 5.65 -10.12 8.05
CA PRO A 163 6.07 -8.97 7.24
C PRO A 163 5.26 -7.71 7.56
N ASN A 164 5.22 -7.35 8.85
CA ASN A 164 4.58 -6.13 9.34
C ASN A 164 5.63 -5.04 9.59
N PRO A 165 5.65 -3.96 8.79
CA PRO A 165 6.66 -2.91 8.89
C PRO A 165 6.57 -2.07 10.20
N GLU A 166 5.57 -2.32 11.04
CA GLU A 166 5.45 -1.68 12.36
C GLU A 166 6.24 -2.41 13.46
N ILE A 167 6.76 -3.61 13.19
CA ILE A 167 7.50 -4.40 14.17
C ILE A 167 9.01 -4.38 13.87
N LYS A 168 9.79 -4.37 14.93
CA LYS A 168 11.24 -4.24 14.86
C LYS A 168 11.90 -5.41 14.11
N GLU A 169 11.39 -6.60 14.29
CA GLU A 169 11.88 -7.82 13.66
C GLU A 169 11.77 -7.76 12.14
N ALA A 170 10.66 -7.24 11.62
CA ALA A 170 10.46 -7.06 10.19
C ALA A 170 11.41 -6.01 9.60
N MET A 171 11.71 -4.97 10.38
CA MET A 171 12.58 -3.88 9.97
C MET A 171 14.08 -4.18 10.15
N ALA A 172 14.45 -5.27 10.83
CA ALA A 172 15.82 -5.53 11.25
C ALA A 172 16.80 -5.56 10.07
N LEU A 173 16.50 -6.30 9.01
CA LEU A 173 17.35 -6.38 7.81
C LEU A 173 17.48 -5.01 7.12
N GLY A 174 16.36 -4.28 6.98
CA GLY A 174 16.38 -2.92 6.47
C GLY A 174 17.22 -1.95 7.31
N MET A 175 17.16 -2.07 8.63
CA MET A 175 18.01 -1.28 9.54
C MET A 175 19.50 -1.59 9.36
N ASP A 176 19.86 -2.86 9.13
CA ASP A 176 21.23 -3.25 8.82
C ASP A 176 21.72 -2.65 7.50
N TYR A 177 20.85 -2.65 6.48
CA TYR A 177 21.12 -1.98 5.21
C TYR A 177 21.27 -0.47 5.42
N ALA A 178 20.40 0.16 6.21
CA ALA A 178 20.46 1.58 6.50
C ALA A 178 21.75 1.97 7.21
N LYS A 179 22.18 1.17 8.20
CA LYS A 179 23.46 1.38 8.91
C LYS A 179 24.66 1.25 7.97
N ARG A 180 24.73 0.19 7.15
CA ARG A 180 25.83 -0.04 6.20
C ARG A 180 25.95 1.06 5.16
N ASN A 181 24.84 1.61 4.70
CA ASN A 181 24.80 2.66 3.68
C ASN A 181 24.75 4.07 4.29
N ASN A 182 24.79 4.20 5.63
CA ASN A 182 24.64 5.47 6.32
C ASN A 182 23.41 6.27 5.85
N ALA A 183 22.29 5.57 5.59
CA ALA A 183 21.08 6.15 5.02
C ALA A 183 20.41 7.16 5.98
N ASP A 184 19.73 8.15 5.42
CA ASP A 184 18.95 9.10 6.21
C ASP A 184 17.63 8.49 6.67
N LEU A 185 17.05 7.61 5.84
CA LEU A 185 15.71 7.09 5.99
C LEU A 185 15.62 5.62 5.59
N LEU A 186 14.97 4.81 6.40
CA LEU A 186 14.49 3.49 6.02
C LEU A 186 12.97 3.55 5.83
N LEU A 187 12.52 3.09 4.68
CA LEU A 187 11.11 2.85 4.37
C LEU A 187 10.88 1.36 4.18
N ALA A 188 9.76 0.83 4.69
CA ALA A 188 9.30 -0.50 4.32
C ALA A 188 7.79 -0.49 4.13
N THR A 189 7.32 -1.30 3.17
CA THR A 189 5.89 -1.54 2.97
C THR A 189 5.55 -2.98 3.28
N ASP A 190 4.34 -3.23 3.78
CA ASP A 190 3.87 -4.60 3.94
C ASP A 190 3.61 -5.27 2.57
N PRO A 191 3.38 -6.59 2.52
CA PRO A 191 3.33 -7.30 1.23
C PRO A 191 2.29 -6.79 0.24
N ASP A 192 1.13 -6.36 0.68
CA ASP A 192 0.09 -5.79 -0.19
C ASP A 192 0.17 -4.25 -0.29
N CYS A 193 1.21 -3.67 0.30
CA CYS A 193 1.65 -2.29 0.12
C CYS A 193 0.55 -1.25 0.43
N ASP A 194 -0.20 -1.50 1.52
CA ASP A 194 -1.17 -0.53 2.06
C ASP A 194 -0.74 0.04 3.43
N ARG A 195 0.42 -0.39 3.94
CA ARG A 195 1.08 0.14 5.14
C ARG A 195 2.49 0.60 4.85
N VAL A 196 3.01 1.50 5.68
CA VAL A 196 4.40 1.94 5.65
C VAL A 196 4.99 1.96 7.05
N GLY A 197 6.18 1.37 7.20
CA GLY A 197 7.04 1.52 8.35
C GLY A 197 8.20 2.45 8.03
N ILE A 198 8.59 3.26 9.00
CA ILE A 198 9.65 4.27 8.84
C ILE A 198 10.63 4.15 10.00
N ALA A 199 11.91 4.10 9.68
CA ALA A 199 12.94 4.32 10.68
C ALA A 199 13.87 5.45 10.25
N VAL A 200 14.24 6.28 11.21
CA VAL A 200 15.10 7.45 11.01
C VAL A 200 16.31 7.36 11.92
N LYS A 201 17.40 7.96 11.49
CA LYS A 201 18.62 8.06 12.30
C LYS A 201 18.42 9.10 13.39
N ASP A 202 18.74 8.75 14.63
CA ASP A 202 18.76 9.68 15.74
C ASP A 202 20.10 10.46 15.80
N LYS A 203 20.20 11.37 16.77
CA LYS A 203 21.39 12.19 17.00
C LYS A 203 22.66 11.40 17.36
N ASN A 204 22.51 10.15 17.78
CA ASN A 204 23.63 9.26 18.13
C ASN A 204 24.03 8.38 16.94
N GLY A 205 23.30 8.43 15.83
CA GLY A 205 23.50 7.59 14.65
C GLY A 205 22.75 6.25 14.69
N ASP A 206 21.92 6.02 15.72
CA ASP A 206 21.08 4.83 15.82
C ASP A 206 19.76 5.00 15.10
N TYR A 207 19.24 3.93 14.51
CA TYR A 207 17.96 3.97 13.80
C TYR A 207 16.81 3.69 14.76
N GLN A 208 15.87 4.63 14.80
CA GLN A 208 14.67 4.55 15.61
C GLN A 208 13.47 4.27 14.71
N LEU A 209 12.76 3.17 14.97
CA LEU A 209 11.49 2.85 14.32
C LEU A 209 10.40 3.77 14.86
N LEU A 210 9.71 4.46 13.97
CA LEU A 210 8.53 5.26 14.31
C LEU A 210 7.29 4.35 14.35
N THR A 211 6.46 4.55 15.36
CA THR A 211 5.14 3.90 15.39
C THR A 211 4.22 4.50 14.32
N GLY A 212 3.21 3.74 13.90
CA GLY A 212 2.20 4.24 12.96
C GLY A 212 1.54 5.55 13.44
N ASN A 213 1.29 5.67 14.76
CA ASN A 213 0.75 6.91 15.36
C ASN A 213 1.71 8.09 15.23
N GLN A 214 3.00 7.89 15.50
CA GLN A 214 4.00 8.93 15.35
C GLN A 214 4.12 9.37 13.89
N THR A 215 4.18 8.44 12.97
CA THR A 215 4.20 8.70 11.52
C THR A 215 2.96 9.45 11.09
N GLY A 216 1.77 9.00 11.51
CA GLY A 216 0.51 9.65 11.19
C GLY A 216 0.43 11.09 11.69
N MET A 217 0.89 11.37 12.91
CA MET A 217 0.90 12.73 13.46
C MET A 217 1.90 13.64 12.75
N LEU A 218 3.09 13.13 12.41
CA LEU A 218 4.08 13.90 11.64
C LEU A 218 3.56 14.25 10.24
N LEU A 219 2.92 13.29 9.56
CA LEU A 219 2.29 13.52 8.25
C LEU A 219 1.14 14.53 8.35
N PHE A 220 0.32 14.41 9.39
CA PHE A 220 -0.79 15.34 9.61
C PHE A 220 -0.29 16.77 9.83
N ASP A 221 0.68 16.97 10.72
CA ASP A 221 1.29 18.27 10.97
C ASP A 221 1.90 18.85 9.69
N TYR A 222 2.68 18.06 8.96
CA TYR A 222 3.30 18.46 7.71
C TYR A 222 2.26 18.90 6.66
N ILE A 223 1.23 18.08 6.44
CA ILE A 223 0.18 18.36 5.45
C ILE A 223 -0.58 19.65 5.83
N CYS A 224 -0.96 19.79 7.09
CA CYS A 224 -1.67 20.97 7.58
C CYS A 224 -0.81 22.24 7.46
N SER A 225 0.45 22.16 7.88
CA SER A 225 1.40 23.27 7.79
C SER A 225 1.59 23.73 6.35
N GLN A 226 1.84 22.81 5.43
CA GLN A 226 2.03 23.12 4.01
C GLN A 226 0.75 23.71 3.38
N ARG A 227 -0.41 23.12 3.65
CA ARG A 227 -1.68 23.63 3.13
C ARG A 227 -2.00 25.02 3.68
N THR A 228 -1.73 25.28 4.96
CA THR A 228 -1.90 26.60 5.57
C THR A 228 -0.95 27.61 4.95
N LYS A 229 0.33 27.30 4.84
CA LYS A 229 1.37 28.14 4.25
C LYS A 229 1.01 28.60 2.83
N HIS A 230 0.44 27.71 2.04
CA HIS A 230 0.09 27.95 0.65
C HIS A 230 -1.38 28.37 0.42
N ASN A 231 -2.15 28.65 1.47
CA ASN A 231 -3.58 28.98 1.38
C ASN A 231 -4.39 27.90 0.62
N ARG A 232 -4.07 26.62 0.86
CA ARG A 232 -4.70 25.45 0.25
C ARG A 232 -5.45 24.57 1.24
N MET A 233 -5.69 25.07 2.45
CA MET A 233 -6.50 24.37 3.44
C MET A 233 -7.95 24.31 2.97
N PRO A 234 -8.61 23.12 2.97
CA PRO A 234 -10.04 23.04 2.71
C PRO A 234 -10.84 23.88 3.71
N ALA A 235 -12.01 24.33 3.31
CA ALA A 235 -12.91 25.08 4.20
C ALA A 235 -13.41 24.22 5.37
N ASP A 236 -13.58 22.93 5.14
CA ASP A 236 -14.00 21.95 6.15
C ASP A 236 -13.04 20.75 6.13
N PRO A 237 -11.88 20.86 6.79
CA PRO A 237 -10.88 19.79 6.77
C PRO A 237 -11.31 18.64 7.67
N VAL A 238 -11.26 17.42 7.14
CA VAL A 238 -11.54 16.20 7.89
C VAL A 238 -10.30 15.30 7.89
N MET A 239 -9.90 14.83 9.07
CA MET A 239 -8.90 13.78 9.23
C MET A 239 -9.60 12.47 9.59
N ALA A 240 -9.43 11.47 8.74
CA ALA A 240 -9.88 10.11 9.03
C ALA A 240 -8.67 9.25 9.40
N VAL A 241 -8.76 8.55 10.53
CA VAL A 241 -7.75 7.59 10.99
C VAL A 241 -8.39 6.22 11.05
N SER A 242 -7.92 5.29 10.23
CA SER A 242 -8.36 3.91 10.31
C SER A 242 -7.45 3.15 11.27
N TYR A 243 -8.06 2.49 12.27
CA TYR A 243 -7.42 1.49 13.13
C TYR A 243 -6.29 1.96 14.06
N THR A 244 -5.96 3.21 14.11
CA THR A 244 -5.02 3.72 15.07
C THR A 244 -5.79 4.16 16.29
N HIS A 245 -5.66 3.47 17.41
CA HIS A 245 -6.16 3.96 18.69
C HIS A 245 -5.36 5.18 19.12
N LEU A 246 -5.64 6.31 18.51
CA LEU A 246 -5.34 7.60 19.11
C LEU A 246 -6.30 7.75 20.28
N THR A 247 -5.96 7.14 21.41
CA THR A 247 -6.54 7.60 22.67
C THR A 247 -5.97 8.99 22.89
N LEU A 248 -6.69 9.99 22.41
CA LEU A 248 -6.52 11.34 22.92
C LEU A 248 -6.72 11.21 24.44
N PRO A 249 -5.78 11.69 25.27
CA PRO A 249 -5.99 11.69 26.70
C PRO A 249 -7.27 12.47 26.98
N THR A 250 -8.30 11.79 27.45
CA THR A 250 -9.60 12.37 27.84
C THR A 250 -9.47 13.17 29.14
N ASN A 251 -8.40 13.89 29.32
CA ASN A 251 -8.16 14.77 30.46
C ASN A 251 -8.18 16.22 29.99
N SER A 252 -9.28 16.60 29.37
CA SER A 252 -9.67 18.00 29.34
C SER A 252 -10.60 18.26 30.49
N ARG A 253 -10.09 18.71 31.59
CA ARG A 253 -10.79 19.58 32.53
C ARG A 253 -10.03 20.88 32.59
#